data_592f1345f38ca8eff87f150982c94326
#
_entry.id   592f1345f38ca8eff87f150982c94326
#
_cell.length_a   1.000
_cell.length_b   1.000
_cell.length_c   1.000
_cell.angle_alpha   90.00
_cell.angle_beta   90.00
_cell.angle_gamma   90.00
#
_symmetry.space_group_name_H-M   'P 1'
#
loop_
_entity.id
_entity.type
_entity.pdbx_description
1 polymer ?
#
loop_
_entity_poly.entity_id
_entity_poly.type
_entity_poly.pdbx_seq_one_letter_code
_entity_poly.pdbx_strand_id
1 'polypeptide(L)'
;LHDATGQSLTAISLGLRGVENYLIQSAPGDDPRVLIHQVKELRSFGQNALGELRNLISDLRPPQLDDLGLAAALRWYVQAYAQRRGIATQFRVEGDDSRLPPEYRTVLYRIAQEALTNIAKHAEAGSAEVVLLVESNRVRLDVSDDGRGFDPQLVAQLETDRQAGWGLVGIRERALLLGGESRIDTAPGAGTHLQVTVPLPAEIGAGPV
;
A
#
# COMPACT_ATOMS: atom_id res chain seq x y z
N LEU A 1 1.46 -14.52 -8.44
CA LEU A 1 2.35 -13.97 -7.40
C LEU A 1 3.58 -14.86 -7.17
N HIS A 2 3.44 -16.19 -7.16
CA HIS A 2 4.58 -17.12 -7.07
C HIS A 2 5.56 -17.02 -8.26
N ASP A 3 5.07 -16.63 -9.43
CA ASP A 3 5.89 -16.57 -10.64
C ASP A 3 6.87 -15.38 -10.65
N ALA A 4 6.48 -14.20 -10.19
CA ALA A 4 7.34 -13.01 -10.23
C ALA A 4 8.51 -13.14 -9.24
N THR A 5 8.26 -13.55 -8.00
CA THR A 5 9.32 -13.77 -7.01
C THR A 5 10.25 -14.92 -7.42
N GLY A 6 9.69 -16.00 -7.99
CA GLY A 6 10.47 -17.10 -8.55
C GLY A 6 11.35 -16.67 -9.73
N GLN A 7 10.83 -15.81 -10.61
CA GLN A 7 11.59 -15.24 -11.74
C GLN A 7 12.73 -14.33 -11.25
N SER A 8 12.49 -13.47 -10.26
CA SER A 8 13.52 -12.60 -9.68
C SER A 8 14.64 -13.39 -9.02
N LEU A 9 14.32 -14.44 -8.26
CA LEU A 9 15.31 -15.34 -7.65
C LEU A 9 16.11 -16.12 -8.70
N THR A 10 15.45 -16.56 -9.77
CA THR A 10 16.11 -17.23 -10.89
C THR A 10 17.07 -16.30 -11.62
N ALA A 11 16.66 -15.04 -11.87
CA ALA A 11 17.51 -14.03 -12.48
C ALA A 11 18.75 -13.73 -11.63
N ILE A 12 18.60 -13.62 -10.30
CA ILE A 12 19.72 -13.43 -9.37
C ILE A 12 20.69 -14.63 -9.45
N SER A 13 20.16 -15.85 -9.45
CA SER A 13 20.98 -17.07 -9.50
C SER A 13 21.77 -17.18 -10.82
N LEU A 14 21.13 -16.86 -11.94
CA LEU A 14 21.78 -16.86 -13.26
C LEU A 14 22.85 -15.76 -13.36
N GLY A 15 22.56 -14.57 -12.85
CA GLY A 15 23.52 -13.48 -12.86
C GLY A 15 24.73 -13.73 -11.95
N LEU A 16 24.55 -14.38 -10.78
CA LEU A 16 25.66 -14.81 -9.91
C LEU A 16 26.57 -15.80 -10.64
N ARG A 17 25.99 -16.76 -11.38
CA ARG A 17 26.80 -17.67 -12.22
C ARG A 17 27.56 -16.92 -13.32
N GLY A 18 26.94 -15.89 -13.91
CA GLY A 18 27.62 -15.03 -14.88
C GLY A 18 28.84 -14.32 -14.30
N VAL A 19 28.71 -13.76 -13.09
CA VAL A 19 29.83 -13.15 -12.36
C VAL A 19 30.91 -14.17 -12.02
N GLU A 20 30.53 -15.35 -11.54
CA GLU A 20 31.46 -16.45 -11.23
C GLU A 20 32.24 -16.90 -12.46
N ASN A 21 31.56 -17.13 -13.59
CA ASN A 21 32.20 -17.49 -14.85
C ASN A 21 33.14 -16.39 -15.36
N TYR A 22 32.75 -15.12 -15.23
CA TYR A 22 33.62 -14.00 -15.60
C TYR A 22 34.90 -14.00 -14.75
N LEU A 23 34.79 -14.18 -13.43
CA LEU A 23 35.95 -14.21 -12.52
C LEU A 23 36.88 -15.39 -12.79
N ILE A 24 36.32 -16.55 -13.19
CA ILE A 24 37.11 -17.76 -13.50
C ILE A 24 37.84 -17.59 -14.84
N GLN A 25 37.24 -16.92 -15.82
CA GLN A 25 37.76 -16.80 -17.18
C GLN A 25 38.52 -15.47 -17.45
N SER A 26 38.49 -14.53 -16.48
CA SER A 26 39.14 -13.21 -16.64
C SER A 26 40.64 -13.35 -16.81
N ALA A 27 41.16 -12.78 -17.88
CA ALA A 27 42.58 -12.67 -18.15
C ALA A 27 43.16 -11.34 -17.63
N PRO A 28 44.48 -11.22 -17.42
CA PRO A 28 45.10 -9.94 -17.14
C PRO A 28 44.85 -8.94 -18.29
N GLY A 29 44.02 -7.93 -18.04
CA GLY A 29 43.63 -6.91 -19.06
C GLY A 29 42.13 -6.80 -19.34
N ASP A 30 41.29 -7.68 -18.82
CA ASP A 30 39.85 -7.58 -18.97
C ASP A 30 39.26 -6.32 -18.27
N ASP A 31 38.26 -5.70 -18.89
CA ASP A 31 37.66 -4.45 -18.39
C ASP A 31 36.80 -4.71 -17.13
N PRO A 32 37.19 -4.20 -15.95
CA PRO A 32 36.43 -4.36 -14.72
C PRO A 32 34.99 -3.80 -14.79
N ARG A 33 34.71 -2.93 -15.76
CA ARG A 33 33.40 -2.30 -15.93
C ARG A 33 32.31 -3.31 -16.23
N VAL A 34 32.64 -4.40 -16.95
CA VAL A 34 31.70 -5.48 -17.27
C VAL A 34 31.22 -6.16 -15.98
N LEU A 35 32.15 -6.47 -15.07
CA LEU A 35 31.84 -7.07 -13.78
C LEU A 35 31.01 -6.11 -12.90
N ILE A 36 31.39 -4.84 -12.86
CA ILE A 36 30.66 -3.81 -12.12
C ILE A 36 29.24 -3.69 -12.63
N HIS A 37 29.03 -3.76 -13.95
CA HIS A 37 27.70 -3.71 -14.53
C HIS A 37 26.84 -4.90 -14.10
N GLN A 38 27.35 -6.12 -14.22
CA GLN A 38 26.66 -7.34 -13.81
C GLN A 38 26.33 -7.34 -12.30
N VAL A 39 27.22 -6.88 -11.45
CA VAL A 39 26.98 -6.76 -10.00
C VAL A 39 25.89 -5.73 -9.69
N LYS A 40 25.86 -4.60 -10.43
CA LYS A 40 24.79 -3.60 -10.28
C LYS A 40 23.43 -4.14 -10.70
N GLU A 41 23.33 -4.89 -11.79
CA GLU A 41 22.11 -5.55 -12.22
C GLU A 41 21.61 -6.56 -11.18
N LEU A 42 22.49 -7.41 -10.67
CA LEU A 42 22.19 -8.36 -9.61
C LEU A 42 21.66 -7.68 -8.34
N ARG A 43 22.30 -6.57 -7.95
CA ARG A 43 21.84 -5.76 -6.83
C ARG A 43 20.43 -5.21 -7.08
N SER A 44 20.14 -4.74 -8.29
CA SER A 44 18.80 -4.26 -8.67
C SER A 44 17.76 -5.38 -8.58
N PHE A 45 18.06 -6.56 -9.13
CA PHE A 45 17.18 -7.74 -9.02
C PHE A 45 16.96 -8.15 -7.56
N GLY A 46 18.00 -8.14 -6.73
CA GLY A 46 17.89 -8.42 -5.29
C GLY A 46 17.02 -7.42 -4.54
N GLN A 47 17.15 -6.14 -4.85
CA GLN A 47 16.31 -5.08 -4.27
C GLN A 47 14.85 -5.21 -4.67
N ASN A 48 14.57 -5.55 -5.92
CA ASN A 48 13.22 -5.78 -6.41
C ASN A 48 12.60 -7.02 -5.74
N ALA A 49 13.32 -8.13 -5.66
CA ALA A 49 12.85 -9.34 -4.99
C ALA A 49 12.56 -9.10 -3.48
N LEU A 50 13.42 -8.34 -2.80
CA LEU A 50 13.19 -7.91 -1.42
C LEU A 50 11.97 -6.98 -1.30
N GLY A 51 11.73 -6.13 -2.29
CA GLY A 51 10.53 -5.29 -2.37
C GLY A 51 9.27 -6.13 -2.51
N GLU A 52 9.28 -7.12 -3.40
CA GLU A 52 8.17 -8.07 -3.59
C GLU A 52 7.93 -8.93 -2.33
N LEU A 53 8.98 -9.44 -1.69
CA LEU A 53 8.86 -10.16 -0.42
C LEU A 53 8.30 -9.28 0.70
N ARG A 54 8.73 -8.02 0.79
CA ARG A 54 8.15 -7.06 1.76
C ARG A 54 6.69 -6.77 1.47
N ASN A 55 6.30 -6.69 0.21
CA ASN A 55 4.90 -6.55 -0.18
C ASN A 55 4.09 -7.80 0.18
N LEU A 56 4.63 -9.01 -0.05
CA LEU A 56 4.01 -10.28 0.35
C LEU A 56 3.90 -10.40 1.89
N ILE A 57 4.94 -10.00 2.63
CA ILE A 57 4.91 -9.97 4.11
C ILE A 57 3.97 -8.86 4.61
N SER A 58 3.89 -7.76 3.90
CA SER A 58 2.92 -6.69 4.14
C SER A 58 1.48 -7.13 3.82
N ASP A 59 1.31 -8.14 2.95
CA ASP A 59 0.05 -8.86 2.72
C ASP A 59 -0.27 -9.87 3.83
N LEU A 60 0.69 -10.26 4.64
CA LEU A 60 0.47 -10.90 5.93
C LEU A 60 0.11 -9.80 6.94
N ARG A 61 -0.91 -10.05 7.76
CA ARG A 61 -1.43 -9.14 8.80
C ARG A 61 -0.28 -8.56 9.62
N PRO A 62 -0.11 -7.22 9.69
CA PRO A 62 1.00 -6.64 10.44
C PRO A 62 0.88 -7.02 11.92
N PRO A 63 1.92 -7.54 12.58
CA PRO A 63 1.88 -7.87 14.02
C PRO A 63 1.40 -6.68 14.87
N GLN A 64 1.77 -5.45 14.50
CA GLN A 64 1.36 -4.23 15.18
C GLN A 64 -0.16 -4.03 15.20
N LEU A 65 -0.88 -4.59 14.23
CA LEU A 65 -2.34 -4.47 14.15
C LEU A 65 -3.03 -5.32 15.23
N ASP A 66 -2.45 -6.45 15.59
CA ASP A 66 -2.96 -7.34 16.62
C ASP A 66 -2.62 -6.83 18.02
N ASP A 67 -1.38 -6.35 18.22
CA ASP A 67 -0.87 -5.95 19.51
C ASP A 67 -1.29 -4.53 19.93
N LEU A 68 -1.35 -3.58 18.95
CA LEU A 68 -1.49 -2.16 19.24
C LEU A 68 -2.79 -1.54 18.71
N GLY A 69 -3.60 -2.28 17.94
CA GLY A 69 -4.84 -1.78 17.34
C GLY A 69 -4.60 -1.00 16.01
N LEU A 70 -5.73 -0.61 15.38
CA LEU A 70 -5.72 0.01 14.06
C LEU A 70 -5.10 1.42 14.08
N ALA A 71 -5.48 2.25 15.05
CA ALA A 71 -5.02 3.63 15.13
C ALA A 71 -3.49 3.71 15.31
N ALA A 72 -2.91 2.86 16.16
CA ALA A 72 -1.46 2.83 16.38
C ALA A 72 -0.72 2.32 15.13
N ALA A 73 -1.24 1.28 14.48
CA ALA A 73 -0.67 0.72 13.25
C ALA A 73 -0.71 1.75 12.10
N LEU A 74 -1.84 2.46 11.92
CA LEU A 74 -1.95 3.53 10.91
C LEU A 74 -1.01 4.71 11.20
N ARG A 75 -0.91 5.13 12.45
CA ARG A 75 0.02 6.22 12.85
C ARG A 75 1.45 5.89 12.47
N TRP A 76 1.90 4.68 12.81
CA TRP A 76 3.24 4.23 12.46
C TRP A 76 3.44 4.16 10.93
N TYR A 77 2.45 3.60 10.21
CA TYR A 77 2.52 3.48 8.76
C TYR A 77 2.59 4.84 8.06
N VAL A 78 1.73 5.78 8.46
CA VAL A 78 1.69 7.15 7.91
C VAL A 78 3.01 7.89 8.15
N GLN A 79 3.59 7.78 9.35
CA GLN A 79 4.89 8.37 9.65
C GLN A 79 6.01 7.79 8.77
N ALA A 80 6.06 6.45 8.65
CA ALA A 80 7.03 5.78 7.80
C ALA A 80 6.83 6.10 6.31
N TYR A 81 5.58 6.32 5.88
CA TYR A 81 5.23 6.74 4.52
C TYR A 81 5.74 8.16 4.25
N ALA A 82 5.45 9.12 5.13
CA ALA A 82 5.90 10.50 5.00
C ALA A 82 7.42 10.59 4.86
N GLN A 83 8.16 9.89 5.72
CA GLN A 83 9.63 9.88 5.69
C GLN A 83 10.19 9.27 4.39
N ARG A 84 9.58 8.18 3.89
CA ARG A 84 10.08 7.48 2.68
C ARG A 84 9.73 8.18 1.38
N ARG A 85 8.61 8.88 1.33
CA ARG A 85 8.09 9.49 0.10
C ARG A 85 8.33 11.00 0.00
N GLY A 86 8.67 11.64 1.11
CA GLY A 86 8.82 13.11 1.15
C GLY A 86 7.49 13.87 0.99
N ILE A 87 6.34 13.18 1.19
CA ILE A 87 5.00 13.76 1.15
C ILE A 87 4.60 14.12 2.58
N ALA A 88 4.24 15.37 2.84
CA ALA A 88 3.78 15.80 4.15
C ALA A 88 2.46 15.08 4.49
N THR A 89 2.51 14.08 5.39
CA THR A 89 1.32 13.26 5.66
C THR A 89 0.93 13.35 7.12
N GLN A 90 -0.36 13.61 7.40
CA GLN A 90 -0.94 13.69 8.73
C GLN A 90 -1.89 12.51 8.98
N PHE A 91 -1.96 12.10 10.26
CA PHE A 91 -2.93 11.10 10.72
C PHE A 91 -3.71 11.64 11.90
N ARG A 92 -5.02 11.57 11.82
CA ARG A 92 -5.95 11.90 12.92
C ARG A 92 -6.84 10.71 13.22
N VAL A 93 -7.20 10.55 14.50
CA VAL A 93 -8.14 9.52 14.95
C VAL A 93 -9.11 10.16 15.94
N GLU A 94 -10.39 9.83 15.79
CA GLU A 94 -11.47 10.20 16.70
C GLU A 94 -12.27 8.95 17.05
N GLY A 95 -12.62 8.80 18.34
CA GLY A 95 -13.27 7.62 18.86
C GLY A 95 -12.30 6.53 19.33
N ASP A 96 -12.87 5.41 19.75
CA ASP A 96 -12.14 4.27 20.34
C ASP A 96 -12.08 3.09 19.36
N ASP A 97 -10.91 2.85 18.79
CA ASP A 97 -10.67 1.75 17.85
C ASP A 97 -10.45 0.39 18.51
N SER A 98 -10.39 0.33 19.86
CA SER A 98 -10.23 -0.93 20.59
C SER A 98 -11.41 -1.89 20.37
N ARG A 99 -12.59 -1.34 20.08
CA ARG A 99 -13.82 -2.06 19.80
C ARG A 99 -13.90 -2.68 18.41
N LEU A 100 -13.04 -2.26 17.48
CA LEU A 100 -13.08 -2.79 16.12
C LEU A 100 -12.68 -4.26 16.09
N PRO A 101 -13.49 -5.13 15.46
CA PRO A 101 -13.13 -6.52 15.26
C PRO A 101 -11.83 -6.66 14.47
N PRO A 102 -11.08 -7.75 14.65
CA PRO A 102 -9.82 -7.98 13.96
C PRO A 102 -9.91 -7.89 12.43
N GLU A 103 -11.01 -8.38 11.85
CA GLU A 103 -11.27 -8.29 10.40
C GLU A 103 -11.44 -6.84 9.93
N TYR A 104 -12.14 -5.99 10.69
CA TYR A 104 -12.31 -4.57 10.40
C TYR A 104 -10.96 -3.84 10.41
N ARG A 105 -10.15 -4.08 11.45
CA ARG A 105 -8.81 -3.51 11.57
C ARG A 105 -7.95 -3.86 10.36
N THR A 106 -7.97 -5.13 9.96
CA THR A 106 -7.19 -5.62 8.81
C THR A 106 -7.64 -4.97 7.51
N VAL A 107 -8.94 -4.96 7.24
CA VAL A 107 -9.50 -4.40 6.00
C VAL A 107 -9.25 -2.90 5.90
N LEU A 108 -9.54 -2.12 6.97
CA LEU A 108 -9.32 -0.68 6.98
C LEU A 108 -7.83 -0.32 6.85
N TYR A 109 -6.94 -1.07 7.50
CA TYR A 109 -5.50 -0.89 7.34
C TYR A 109 -5.06 -1.10 5.89
N ARG A 110 -5.58 -2.13 5.21
CA ARG A 110 -5.28 -2.41 3.79
C ARG A 110 -5.80 -1.34 2.85
N ILE A 111 -6.99 -0.81 3.15
CA ILE A 111 -7.55 0.31 2.38
C ILE A 111 -6.64 1.54 2.50
N ALA A 112 -6.20 1.90 3.70
CA ALA A 112 -5.29 3.02 3.90
C ALA A 112 -3.94 2.82 3.19
N GLN A 113 -3.37 1.59 3.24
CA GLN A 113 -2.13 1.25 2.52
C GLN A 113 -2.28 1.43 1.01
N GLU A 114 -3.37 0.93 0.43
CA GLU A 114 -3.62 1.04 -1.00
C GLU A 114 -3.84 2.50 -1.41
N ALA A 115 -4.63 3.26 -0.63
CA ALA A 115 -4.87 4.67 -0.89
C ALA A 115 -3.56 5.48 -0.88
N LEU A 116 -2.73 5.33 0.15
CA LEU A 116 -1.43 6.00 0.24
C LEU A 116 -0.45 5.54 -0.85
N THR A 117 -0.53 4.27 -1.27
CA THR A 117 0.25 3.77 -2.40
C THR A 117 -0.16 4.44 -3.72
N ASN A 118 -1.47 4.65 -3.92
CA ASN A 118 -2.00 5.35 -5.08
C ASN A 118 -1.56 6.81 -5.10
N ILE A 119 -1.59 7.50 -3.97
CA ILE A 119 -1.06 8.86 -3.83
C ILE A 119 0.41 8.89 -4.26
N ALA A 120 1.25 8.00 -3.71
CA ALA A 120 2.69 7.98 -4.02
C ALA A 120 3.01 7.68 -5.49
N LYS A 121 2.16 6.91 -6.18
CA LYS A 121 2.40 6.49 -7.57
C LYS A 121 1.80 7.45 -8.59
N HIS A 122 0.69 8.11 -8.23
CA HIS A 122 -0.17 8.72 -9.24
C HIS A 122 -0.54 10.18 -8.96
N ALA A 123 -0.50 10.64 -7.70
CA ALA A 123 -1.08 11.93 -7.35
C ALA A 123 -0.14 13.12 -7.59
N GLU A 124 1.19 12.93 -7.53
CA GLU A 124 2.16 14.04 -7.52
C GLU A 124 1.86 15.06 -6.39
N ALA A 125 1.33 14.56 -5.26
CA ALA A 125 0.89 15.36 -4.14
C ALA A 125 2.04 15.88 -3.28
N GLY A 126 1.91 17.08 -2.75
CA GLY A 126 2.79 17.65 -1.73
C GLY A 126 2.37 17.25 -0.32
N SER A 127 1.07 17.03 -0.11
CA SER A 127 0.52 16.64 1.19
C SER A 127 -0.60 15.60 1.07
N ALA A 128 -0.77 14.83 2.15
CA ALA A 128 -1.87 13.88 2.30
C ALA A 128 -2.37 13.84 3.76
N GLU A 129 -3.61 13.45 3.94
CA GLU A 129 -4.21 13.30 5.26
C GLU A 129 -4.95 11.97 5.35
N VAL A 130 -4.83 11.31 6.50
CA VAL A 130 -5.59 10.09 6.84
C VAL A 130 -6.36 10.37 8.12
N VAL A 131 -7.68 10.16 8.09
CA VAL A 131 -8.56 10.35 9.25
C VAL A 131 -9.34 9.08 9.51
N LEU A 132 -9.27 8.58 10.73
CA LEU A 132 -10.05 7.45 11.21
C LEU A 132 -11.09 7.95 12.23
N LEU A 133 -12.37 7.77 11.92
CA LEU A 133 -13.48 8.13 12.79
C LEU A 133 -14.20 6.86 13.22
N VAL A 134 -14.24 6.59 14.52
CA VAL A 134 -14.94 5.44 15.10
C VAL A 134 -16.14 5.93 15.88
N GLU A 135 -17.33 5.73 15.31
CA GLU A 135 -18.60 6.09 15.91
C GLU A 135 -19.25 4.86 16.55
N SER A 136 -20.40 5.02 17.18
CA SER A 136 -21.10 3.92 17.87
C SER A 136 -21.63 2.84 16.92
N ASN A 137 -22.01 3.20 15.69
CA ASN A 137 -22.63 2.30 14.73
C ASN A 137 -21.90 2.16 13.39
N ARG A 138 -20.80 2.89 13.21
CA ARG A 138 -19.99 2.83 11.99
C ARG A 138 -18.54 3.27 12.25
N VAL A 139 -17.66 2.88 11.37
CA VAL A 139 -16.32 3.42 11.25
C VAL A 139 -16.15 4.05 9.88
N ARG A 140 -15.48 5.20 9.84
CA ARG A 140 -15.15 5.91 8.61
C ARG A 140 -13.64 6.11 8.50
N LEU A 141 -13.11 5.84 7.33
CA LEU A 141 -11.72 6.10 6.97
C LEU A 141 -11.73 7.07 5.78
N ASP A 142 -11.15 8.24 5.99
CA ASP A 142 -10.95 9.24 4.96
C ASP A 142 -9.45 9.31 4.61
N VAL A 143 -9.13 9.36 3.33
CA VAL A 143 -7.78 9.59 2.82
C VAL A 143 -7.86 10.64 1.73
N SER A 144 -7.13 11.75 1.91
CA SER A 144 -7.13 12.86 0.97
C SER A 144 -5.72 13.29 0.59
N ASP A 145 -5.57 13.82 -0.62
CA ASP A 145 -4.34 14.41 -1.12
C ASP A 145 -4.61 15.71 -1.89
N ASP A 146 -3.59 16.55 -2.01
CA ASP A 146 -3.59 17.79 -2.77
C ASP A 146 -2.99 17.65 -4.18
N GLY A 147 -2.95 16.43 -4.70
CA GLY A 147 -2.30 16.11 -5.96
C GLY A 147 -3.09 16.50 -7.21
N ARG A 148 -2.67 15.97 -8.34
CA ARG A 148 -3.24 16.30 -9.65
C ARG A 148 -4.68 15.84 -9.86
N GLY A 149 -5.22 14.95 -9.01
CA GLY A 149 -6.52 14.33 -9.22
C GLY A 149 -6.63 13.58 -10.55
N PHE A 150 -7.83 13.21 -10.94
CA PHE A 150 -8.12 12.55 -12.22
C PHE A 150 -9.59 12.75 -12.64
N ASP A 151 -9.92 12.38 -13.88
CA ASP A 151 -11.28 12.45 -14.40
C ASP A 151 -12.19 11.47 -13.66
N PRO A 152 -13.28 11.93 -13.01
CA PRO A 152 -14.25 11.05 -12.34
C PRO A 152 -14.88 10.00 -13.25
N GLN A 153 -14.97 10.25 -14.56
CA GLN A 153 -15.50 9.27 -15.51
C GLN A 153 -14.63 8.01 -15.58
N LEU A 154 -13.31 8.11 -15.28
CA LEU A 154 -12.44 6.96 -15.17
C LEU A 154 -12.87 6.04 -14.01
N VAL A 155 -13.40 6.57 -12.91
CA VAL A 155 -13.91 5.75 -11.79
C VAL A 155 -15.09 4.89 -12.26
N ALA A 156 -16.01 5.47 -13.02
CA ALA A 156 -17.16 4.74 -13.59
C ALA A 156 -16.74 3.68 -14.62
N GLN A 157 -15.68 3.94 -15.40
CA GLN A 157 -15.14 2.97 -16.36
C GLN A 157 -14.40 1.82 -15.66
N LEU A 158 -13.70 2.09 -14.55
CA LEU A 158 -13.04 1.07 -13.72
C LEU A 158 -14.04 0.08 -13.11
N GLU A 159 -15.30 0.47 -12.98
CA GLU A 159 -16.39 -0.42 -12.53
C GLU A 159 -16.77 -1.48 -13.57
N THR A 160 -16.51 -1.22 -14.84
CA THR A 160 -16.83 -2.12 -15.96
C THR A 160 -15.63 -2.88 -16.51
N ASP A 161 -14.43 -2.34 -16.39
CA ASP A 161 -13.19 -2.94 -16.92
C ASP A 161 -12.27 -3.44 -15.80
N ARG A 162 -12.32 -4.74 -15.53
CA ARG A 162 -11.51 -5.40 -14.48
C ARG A 162 -9.99 -5.36 -14.71
N GLN A 163 -9.51 -4.85 -15.83
CA GLN A 163 -8.07 -4.82 -16.14
C GLN A 163 -7.40 -3.48 -15.87
N ALA A 164 -8.14 -2.39 -15.76
CA ALA A 164 -7.61 -1.07 -15.51
C ALA A 164 -7.96 -0.60 -14.09
N GLY A 165 -6.98 -0.47 -13.20
CA GLY A 165 -7.19 0.18 -11.90
C GLY A 165 -7.45 -0.73 -10.70
N TRP A 166 -6.75 -1.84 -10.60
CA TRP A 166 -6.86 -2.85 -9.52
C TRP A 166 -6.88 -2.26 -8.10
N GLY A 167 -6.24 -1.11 -7.86
CA GLY A 167 -6.17 -0.48 -6.55
C GLY A 167 -7.51 0.05 -6.07
N LEU A 168 -8.22 0.85 -6.88
CA LEU A 168 -9.51 1.45 -6.49
C LEU A 168 -10.64 0.39 -6.43
N VAL A 169 -10.64 -0.55 -7.37
CA VAL A 169 -11.55 -1.70 -7.34
C VAL A 169 -11.33 -2.52 -6.07
N GLY A 170 -10.07 -2.79 -5.71
CA GLY A 170 -9.72 -3.52 -4.49
C GLY A 170 -10.14 -2.79 -3.20
N ILE A 171 -10.11 -1.46 -3.16
CA ILE A 171 -10.61 -0.67 -2.04
C ILE A 171 -12.12 -0.87 -1.89
N ARG A 172 -12.88 -0.75 -2.99
CA ARG A 172 -14.33 -0.95 -3.01
C ARG A 172 -14.73 -2.36 -2.58
N GLU A 173 -14.09 -3.37 -3.17
CA GLU A 173 -14.37 -4.77 -2.82
C GLU A 173 -14.13 -5.03 -1.33
N ARG A 174 -13.04 -4.50 -0.75
CA ARG A 174 -12.74 -4.61 0.67
C ARG A 174 -13.78 -3.92 1.55
N ALA A 175 -14.27 -2.73 1.17
CA ALA A 175 -15.33 -2.07 1.90
C ALA A 175 -16.63 -2.91 1.89
N LEU A 176 -16.99 -3.46 0.72
CA LEU A 176 -18.17 -4.30 0.54
C LEU A 176 -18.11 -5.60 1.37
N LEU A 177 -16.93 -6.20 1.57
CA LEU A 177 -16.76 -7.39 2.42
C LEU A 177 -17.24 -7.16 3.87
N LEU A 178 -17.19 -5.91 4.34
CA LEU A 178 -17.67 -5.52 5.67
C LEU A 178 -19.07 -4.88 5.63
N GLY A 179 -19.80 -5.02 4.52
CA GLY A 179 -21.11 -4.39 4.34
C GLY A 179 -21.06 -2.87 4.23
N GLY A 180 -19.91 -2.30 3.95
CA GLY A 180 -19.67 -0.87 3.80
C GLY A 180 -19.69 -0.40 2.36
N GLU A 181 -19.33 0.86 2.19
CA GLU A 181 -19.25 1.54 0.90
C GLU A 181 -17.98 2.39 0.79
N SER A 182 -17.58 2.70 -0.44
CA SER A 182 -16.51 3.65 -0.70
C SER A 182 -16.97 4.71 -1.68
N ARG A 183 -16.52 5.94 -1.45
CA ARG A 183 -16.77 7.10 -2.32
C ARG A 183 -15.45 7.77 -2.64
N ILE A 184 -15.30 8.19 -3.89
CA ILE A 184 -14.12 8.93 -4.36
C ILE A 184 -14.61 10.24 -4.97
N ASP A 185 -14.17 11.34 -4.39
CA ASP A 185 -14.37 12.69 -4.91
C ASP A 185 -13.02 13.18 -5.45
N THR A 186 -12.95 13.44 -6.76
CA THR A 186 -11.74 13.89 -7.45
C THR A 186 -12.06 14.69 -8.69
N ALA A 187 -11.16 15.59 -9.06
CA ALA A 187 -11.21 16.28 -10.35
C ALA A 187 -9.77 16.62 -10.78
N PRO A 188 -9.50 16.80 -12.09
CA PRO A 188 -8.19 17.23 -12.55
C PRO A 188 -7.74 18.53 -11.87
N GLY A 189 -6.59 18.50 -11.20
CA GLY A 189 -6.00 19.61 -10.46
C GLY A 189 -6.58 19.86 -9.07
N ALA A 190 -7.51 19.03 -8.57
CA ALA A 190 -8.19 19.22 -7.27
C ALA A 190 -7.83 18.16 -6.22
N GLY A 191 -6.84 17.30 -6.50
CA GLY A 191 -6.51 16.18 -5.61
C GLY A 191 -7.55 15.08 -5.61
N THR A 192 -7.46 14.20 -4.62
CA THR A 192 -8.40 13.09 -4.46
C THR A 192 -8.82 12.98 -3.00
N HIS A 193 -10.10 12.75 -2.75
CA HIS A 193 -10.64 12.38 -1.46
C HIS A 193 -11.35 11.03 -1.56
N LEU A 194 -10.79 10.04 -0.90
CA LEU A 194 -11.38 8.72 -0.71
C LEU A 194 -12.05 8.66 0.66
N GLN A 195 -13.31 8.30 0.69
CA GLN A 195 -14.05 8.03 1.91
C GLN A 195 -14.54 6.58 1.90
N VAL A 196 -14.29 5.85 2.97
CA VAL A 196 -14.81 4.50 3.20
C VAL A 196 -15.62 4.50 4.48
N THR A 197 -16.86 4.03 4.40
CA THR A 197 -17.76 3.92 5.56
C THR A 197 -18.19 2.46 5.72
N VAL A 198 -18.02 1.93 6.91
CA VAL A 198 -18.35 0.53 7.24
C VAL A 198 -19.24 0.50 8.47
N PRO A 199 -20.43 -0.15 8.43
CA PRO A 199 -21.30 -0.28 9.57
C PRO A 199 -20.65 -1.16 10.64
N LEU A 200 -20.84 -0.82 11.93
CA LEU A 200 -20.43 -1.67 13.04
C LEU A 200 -21.63 -2.47 13.53
N PRO A 201 -21.47 -3.79 13.83
CA PRO A 201 -22.50 -4.58 14.45
C PRO A 201 -22.99 -3.96 15.77
N ALA A 202 -24.29 -4.04 16.04
CA ALA A 202 -24.92 -3.42 17.20
C ALA A 202 -24.32 -3.89 18.56
N GLU A 203 -23.80 -5.08 18.60
CA GLU A 203 -23.13 -5.67 19.79
C GLU A 203 -21.82 -4.94 20.14
N ILE A 204 -21.21 -4.23 19.19
CA ILE A 204 -19.95 -3.49 19.37
C ILE A 204 -20.22 -2.06 19.82
N GLY A 205 -21.41 -1.51 19.51
CA GLY A 205 -21.81 -0.14 19.85
C GLY A 205 -22.21 0.09 21.30
N ALA A 206 -22.57 -0.96 22.03
CA ALA A 206 -22.93 -0.88 23.44
C ALA A 206 -21.68 -1.01 24.31
N GLY A 207 -21.01 0.12 24.57
CA GLY A 207 -20.04 0.18 25.67
C GLY A 207 -20.76 -0.01 27.00
N PRO A 208 -20.06 -0.48 28.05
CA PRO A 208 -20.65 -0.54 29.38
C PRO A 208 -21.10 0.86 29.80
N VAL A 209 -22.38 0.94 30.25
CA VAL A 209 -22.99 2.10 30.90
C VAL A 209 -22.30 2.36 32.24
#